data_7c376269998d7d2a14d8c7b313518245
#
_entry.id   7c376269998d7d2a14d8c7b313518245
#
_cell.length_a   1.000
_cell.length_b   1.000
_cell.length_c   1.000
_cell.angle_alpha   90.00
_cell.angle_beta   90.00
_cell.angle_gamma   90.00
#
_symmetry.space_group_name_H-M   'P 1'
#
loop_
_entity.id
_entity.type
_entity.pdbx_description
1 polymer ?
#
loop_
_entity_poly.entity_id
_entity_poly.type
_entity_poly.pdbx_seq_one_letter_code
_entity_poly.pdbx_strand_id
1 'polypeptide(L)'
;MKKEARDTRLFLFSLNRSLLVRRFSNDFPLRAAWRERSGALECVNSVEGLLSVPSAPAMKTLRETQFAGLTPSARGKVRDIYDLGDKLLIVATDRLSAFDVVMPTPIPDKGKVLTQLSLFWFELLKGVIPNHVVSATEFPAPFDAHRDELAGRSMVVKKTQPLPIECVVRGYVSGSGWKDYKATGAICGIPLPVGMVESDKLPEPIFTPATKATSGHDENISFERAAVMIGKDLAEKVRTASIEIYERAGEYAAPKGILLADTKFEFGLLNGELMWIDEALTPDSSRFWPAAQYKPGGAQPSFDKQFVRDYLEQIRWPKAPPGPELPADVVAATRAKYREAYRILAGRELD
;
A
#
# COMPACT_ATOMS: atom_id res chain seq x y z
N MET A 1 -1.66 67.89 -30.12
CA MET A 1 -2.07 68.77 -28.98
C MET A 1 -1.96 67.99 -27.70
N LYS A 2 -1.04 68.49 -26.87
CA LYS A 2 -0.94 68.42 -25.39
C LYS A 2 -1.00 67.03 -24.74
N LYS A 3 0.13 66.43 -24.21
CA LYS A 3 0.82 66.70 -22.91
C LYS A 3 -0.14 66.57 -21.75
N GLU A 4 0.16 65.73 -20.75
CA GLU A 4 1.15 65.74 -19.64
C GLU A 4 1.09 64.40 -18.94
N ALA A 5 2.12 63.66 -18.64
CA ALA A 5 3.31 63.80 -17.80
C ALA A 5 3.06 63.96 -16.29
N ARG A 6 3.76 63.11 -15.52
CA ARG A 6 4.04 63.15 -14.06
C ARG A 6 3.06 62.33 -13.19
N ASP A 7 3.52 61.52 -12.25
CA ASP A 7 4.64 61.73 -11.32
C ASP A 7 5.11 60.38 -10.71
N THR A 8 6.42 60.30 -10.58
CA THR A 8 7.18 59.29 -9.91
C THR A 8 7.17 59.52 -8.40
N ARG A 9 6.88 58.52 -7.58
CA ARG A 9 7.39 58.52 -6.17
C ARG A 9 7.91 57.14 -5.80
N LEU A 10 9.23 57.04 -5.81
CA LEU A 10 10.00 56.09 -4.99
C LEU A 10 9.71 56.35 -3.50
N PHE A 11 9.43 55.30 -2.76
CA PHE A 11 9.71 55.26 -1.32
C PHE A 11 10.63 54.08 -1.04
N LEU A 12 11.90 54.39 -0.90
CA LEU A 12 12.85 53.56 -0.17
C LEU A 12 12.49 53.63 1.31
N PHE A 13 12.30 52.47 1.94
CA PHE A 13 12.51 52.35 3.37
C PHE A 13 13.44 51.15 3.67
N SER A 14 14.43 51.51 4.35
CA SER A 14 15.59 50.86 4.88
C SER A 14 15.33 49.59 5.71
N LEU A 15 16.22 48.61 5.50
CA LEU A 15 16.71 47.56 6.35
C LEU A 15 16.15 47.51 7.80
N ASN A 16 15.65 46.36 8.23
CA ASN A 16 16.19 45.78 9.46
C ASN A 16 16.19 44.25 9.41
N ARG A 17 17.40 43.70 9.52
CA ARG A 17 17.70 42.28 9.66
C ARG A 17 17.29 41.84 11.06
N SER A 18 16.52 40.77 11.17
CA SER A 18 16.58 39.87 12.31
C SER A 18 16.19 38.48 11.89
N LEU A 19 17.18 37.70 11.48
CA LEU A 19 17.11 36.25 11.39
C LEU A 19 16.91 35.69 12.80
N LEU A 20 15.75 35.13 13.10
CA LEU A 20 15.57 34.30 14.28
C LEU A 20 15.77 32.83 13.88
N VAL A 21 17.03 32.41 13.87
CA VAL A 21 17.38 30.99 13.85
C VAL A 21 17.14 30.45 15.26
N ARG A 22 16.06 29.74 15.49
CA ARG A 22 15.92 28.90 16.68
C ARG A 22 16.83 27.69 16.54
N ARG A 23 18.02 27.81 17.15
CA ARG A 23 18.86 26.67 17.47
C ARG A 23 18.19 25.89 18.61
N PHE A 24 17.88 24.64 18.39
CA PHE A 24 17.68 23.70 19.49
C PHE A 24 19.06 23.41 20.08
N SER A 25 19.31 23.94 21.28
CA SER A 25 20.48 23.60 22.07
C SER A 25 20.24 22.26 22.76
N ASN A 26 20.98 21.25 22.35
CA ASN A 26 21.18 20.05 23.14
C ASN A 26 22.25 20.38 24.19
N ASP A 27 21.81 20.85 25.35
CA ASP A 27 22.68 20.96 26.52
C ASP A 27 22.68 19.62 27.28
N PHE A 28 23.69 18.81 27.00
CA PHE A 28 24.18 17.82 27.95
C PHE A 28 25.57 18.25 28.38
N PRO A 29 25.84 18.55 29.70
CA PRO A 29 27.14 18.94 30.17
C PRO A 29 28.04 17.71 30.33
N LEU A 30 28.96 17.50 29.39
CA LEU A 30 30.14 16.68 29.61
C LEU A 30 31.10 17.48 30.51
N ARG A 31 31.03 17.25 31.82
CA ARG A 31 32.10 17.70 32.74
C ARG A 31 33.26 16.71 32.61
N ALA A 32 34.28 17.10 31.86
CA ALA A 32 35.61 16.52 31.96
C ALA A 32 36.25 17.02 33.25
N ALA A 33 36.49 16.14 34.22
CA ALA A 33 37.27 16.44 35.42
C ALA A 33 38.74 16.26 35.08
N TRP A 34 39.46 17.38 35.03
CA TRP A 34 40.94 17.38 34.92
C TRP A 34 41.52 17.26 36.32
N ARG A 35 42.38 16.29 36.54
CA ARG A 35 43.22 16.17 37.73
C ARG A 35 44.67 16.30 37.30
N GLU A 36 45.29 17.41 37.66
CA GLU A 36 46.75 17.58 37.49
C GLU A 36 47.52 16.71 38.49
N ARG A 37 48.33 15.84 37.98
CA ARG A 37 49.51 15.31 38.68
C ARG A 37 50.67 15.20 37.70
N SER A 38 51.68 16.00 37.98
CA SER A 38 53.07 15.86 37.55
C SER A 38 53.35 15.28 36.15
N GLY A 39 53.44 16.13 35.14
CA GLY A 39 54.48 16.05 34.13
C GLY A 39 54.31 15.05 32.98
N ALA A 40 53.13 14.46 32.75
CA ALA A 40 52.82 13.71 31.51
C ALA A 40 51.32 13.67 31.28
N LEU A 41 50.88 14.09 30.11
CA LEU A 41 49.50 13.94 29.64
C LEU A 41 49.36 12.53 29.06
N GLU A 42 48.87 11.56 29.82
CA GLU A 42 48.38 10.30 29.28
C GLU A 42 46.89 10.39 29.04
N CYS A 43 46.51 10.26 27.78
CA CYS A 43 45.12 10.13 27.35
C CYS A 43 44.63 8.71 27.68
N VAL A 44 43.94 8.54 28.80
CA VAL A 44 43.31 7.26 29.14
C VAL A 44 42.00 7.18 28.39
N ASN A 45 42.02 6.55 27.23
CA ASN A 45 40.82 6.08 26.52
C ASN A 45 40.26 4.83 27.21
N SER A 46 39.54 4.99 28.32
CA SER A 46 38.68 3.94 28.84
C SER A 46 37.24 4.19 28.36
N VAL A 47 36.97 3.70 27.14
CA VAL A 47 35.61 3.51 26.64
C VAL A 47 35.19 2.07 26.99
N GLU A 48 35.12 1.75 28.28
CA GLU A 48 34.44 0.55 28.76
C GLU A 48 33.25 1.00 29.62
N GLY A 49 32.08 0.96 29.01
CA GLY A 49 30.80 1.31 29.66
C GLY A 49 29.77 1.89 28.72
N LEU A 50 29.79 1.47 27.43
CA LEU A 50 28.63 1.68 26.59
C LEU A 50 27.50 0.81 27.17
N LEU A 51 26.62 1.46 27.94
CA LEU A 51 25.32 0.95 28.31
C LEU A 51 24.68 0.40 27.01
N SER A 52 24.59 -0.91 26.91
CA SER A 52 23.77 -1.57 25.89
C SER A 52 22.35 -1.03 26.05
N VAL A 53 21.95 -0.14 25.15
CA VAL A 53 20.54 0.23 25.02
C VAL A 53 19.84 -1.11 24.77
N PRO A 54 18.88 -1.51 25.62
CA PRO A 54 18.16 -2.75 25.39
C PRO A 54 17.52 -2.63 24.01
N SER A 55 17.87 -3.51 23.10
CA SER A 55 17.22 -3.61 21.80
C SER A 55 15.73 -3.76 22.06
N ALA A 56 14.93 -2.88 21.46
CA ALA A 56 13.48 -3.02 21.52
C ALA A 56 13.13 -4.50 21.17
N PRO A 57 12.21 -5.14 21.88
CA PRO A 57 11.89 -6.52 21.66
C PRO A 57 11.57 -6.71 20.17
N ALA A 58 12.21 -7.69 19.55
CA ALA A 58 12.02 -7.98 18.14
C ALA A 58 10.52 -8.20 17.89
N MET A 59 9.91 -7.37 17.06
CA MET A 59 8.49 -7.48 16.74
C MET A 59 8.23 -8.83 16.10
N LYS A 60 7.25 -9.57 16.63
CA LYS A 60 6.88 -10.87 16.09
C LYS A 60 6.34 -10.69 14.67
N THR A 61 7.01 -11.27 13.68
CA THR A 61 6.58 -11.29 12.28
C THR A 61 6.14 -12.69 11.89
N LEU A 62 5.15 -12.79 11.00
CA LEU A 62 4.74 -14.06 10.41
C LEU A 62 5.16 -14.07 8.93
N ARG A 63 6.25 -14.77 8.63
CA ARG A 63 6.69 -14.97 7.25
C ARG A 63 5.93 -16.10 6.56
N GLU A 64 5.71 -17.21 7.27
CA GLU A 64 4.99 -18.38 6.79
C GLU A 64 4.28 -19.04 7.95
N THR A 65 3.10 -19.59 7.70
CA THR A 65 2.41 -20.42 8.70
C THR A 65 3.05 -21.80 8.79
N GLN A 66 3.24 -22.30 10.02
CA GLN A 66 3.82 -23.60 10.30
C GLN A 66 2.98 -24.31 11.39
N PHE A 67 1.80 -24.77 11.01
CA PHE A 67 0.90 -25.49 11.93
C PHE A 67 1.18 -26.98 11.85
N ALA A 68 1.42 -27.63 12.99
CA ALA A 68 1.77 -29.04 13.04
C ALA A 68 0.67 -29.92 12.41
N GLY A 69 1.05 -30.71 11.42
CA GLY A 69 0.11 -31.59 10.70
C GLY A 69 -0.80 -30.93 9.70
N LEU A 70 -0.69 -29.59 9.49
CA LEU A 70 -1.50 -28.84 8.54
C LEU A 70 -0.65 -28.22 7.45
N THR A 71 -0.97 -28.55 6.20
CA THR A 71 -0.28 -28.03 5.03
C THR A 71 -1.18 -27.05 4.29
N PRO A 72 -0.71 -25.83 3.94
CA PRO A 72 -1.48 -24.92 3.11
C PRO A 72 -1.79 -25.57 1.75
N SER A 73 -3.02 -25.44 1.27
CA SER A 73 -3.42 -25.86 -0.08
C SER A 73 -2.78 -24.99 -1.16
N ALA A 74 -2.48 -23.73 -0.81
CA ALA A 74 -1.74 -22.81 -1.67
C ALA A 74 -0.93 -21.81 -0.83
N ARG A 75 0.23 -21.42 -1.36
CA ARG A 75 1.06 -20.35 -0.80
C ARG A 75 1.34 -19.32 -1.87
N GLY A 76 0.69 -18.17 -1.75
CA GLY A 76 0.87 -17.05 -2.64
C GLY A 76 2.06 -16.15 -2.22
N LYS A 77 2.26 -15.05 -2.95
CA LYS A 77 3.33 -14.07 -2.67
C LYS A 77 3.27 -13.52 -1.25
N VAL A 78 2.05 -13.32 -0.69
CA VAL A 78 1.83 -12.68 0.62
C VAL A 78 0.80 -13.40 1.50
N ARG A 79 0.21 -14.49 1.06
CA ARG A 79 -0.83 -15.24 1.80
C ARG A 79 -0.55 -16.73 1.80
N ASP A 80 -0.96 -17.37 2.90
CA ASP A 80 -1.05 -18.83 2.98
C ASP A 80 -2.55 -19.18 3.05
N ILE A 81 -2.97 -20.19 2.29
CA ILE A 81 -4.38 -20.57 2.13
C ILE A 81 -4.55 -22.04 2.51
N TYR A 82 -5.53 -22.30 3.35
CA TYR A 82 -5.92 -23.66 3.75
C TYR A 82 -7.32 -23.97 3.25
N ASP A 83 -7.48 -25.16 2.69
CA ASP A 83 -8.77 -25.65 2.22
C ASP A 83 -9.55 -26.27 3.40
N LEU A 84 -10.76 -25.79 3.65
CA LEU A 84 -11.68 -26.25 4.68
C LEU A 84 -12.91 -26.94 4.08
N GLY A 85 -12.84 -27.38 2.82
CA GLY A 85 -13.97 -27.97 2.09
C GLY A 85 -14.80 -26.92 1.34
N ASP A 86 -15.89 -26.46 1.94
CA ASP A 86 -16.75 -25.40 1.38
C ASP A 86 -16.25 -23.98 1.68
N LYS A 87 -15.18 -23.86 2.47
CA LYS A 87 -14.55 -22.60 2.88
C LYS A 87 -13.06 -22.65 2.67
N LEU A 88 -12.43 -21.49 2.82
CA LEU A 88 -10.97 -21.33 2.89
C LEU A 88 -10.62 -20.57 4.15
N LEU A 89 -9.48 -20.90 4.76
CA LEU A 89 -8.80 -20.02 5.70
C LEU A 89 -7.69 -19.30 4.95
N ILE A 90 -7.78 -17.97 4.84
CA ILE A 90 -6.77 -17.12 4.22
C ILE A 90 -5.99 -16.42 5.32
N VAL A 91 -4.67 -16.65 5.37
CA VAL A 91 -3.77 -16.03 6.32
C VAL A 91 -2.87 -15.03 5.62
N ALA A 92 -3.05 -13.74 5.89
CA ALA A 92 -2.16 -12.69 5.40
C ALA A 92 -0.87 -12.69 6.23
N THR A 93 0.25 -12.94 5.54
CA THR A 93 1.59 -12.94 6.14
C THR A 93 2.23 -11.56 6.09
N ASP A 94 3.36 -11.40 6.75
CA ASP A 94 4.14 -10.17 6.71
C ASP A 94 5.14 -10.15 5.52
N ARG A 95 5.06 -11.15 4.60
CA ARG A 95 5.82 -11.13 3.35
C ARG A 95 5.47 -9.90 2.53
N LEU A 96 6.48 -9.31 1.91
CA LEU A 96 6.32 -8.24 0.93
C LEU A 96 6.74 -8.74 -0.45
N SER A 97 5.94 -8.42 -1.46
CA SER A 97 6.33 -8.61 -2.86
C SER A 97 6.44 -7.26 -3.56
N ALA A 98 7.52 -7.05 -4.28
CA ALA A 98 7.73 -5.90 -5.15
C ALA A 98 8.28 -6.37 -6.50
N PHE A 99 7.78 -5.82 -7.62
CA PHE A 99 8.12 -6.26 -8.98
C PHE A 99 7.99 -7.78 -9.16
N ASP A 100 6.90 -8.36 -8.61
CA ASP A 100 6.57 -9.79 -8.60
C ASP A 100 7.54 -10.72 -7.87
N VAL A 101 8.55 -10.18 -7.19
CA VAL A 101 9.50 -10.94 -6.37
C VAL A 101 9.19 -10.76 -4.90
N VAL A 102 9.13 -11.86 -4.15
CA VAL A 102 8.97 -11.84 -2.69
C VAL A 102 10.32 -11.49 -2.05
N MET A 103 10.30 -10.42 -1.24
CA MET A 103 11.49 -9.99 -0.49
C MET A 103 11.77 -10.94 0.68
N PRO A 104 13.05 -11.21 1.01
CA PRO A 104 13.41 -12.05 2.16
C PRO A 104 13.02 -11.41 3.49
N THR A 105 13.03 -10.07 3.58
CA THR A 105 12.71 -9.33 4.81
C THR A 105 11.22 -9.05 4.92
N PRO A 106 10.51 -9.54 5.98
CA PRO A 106 9.11 -9.26 6.20
C PRO A 106 8.90 -7.83 6.72
N ILE A 107 7.70 -7.29 6.51
CA ILE A 107 7.28 -6.00 7.09
C ILE A 107 6.34 -6.30 8.28
N PRO A 108 6.75 -5.99 9.52
CA PRO A 108 5.93 -6.26 10.71
C PRO A 108 4.55 -5.61 10.61
N ASP A 109 3.51 -6.29 11.09
CA ASP A 109 2.10 -5.88 11.06
C ASP A 109 1.44 -5.84 9.67
N LYS A 110 2.19 -6.03 8.60
CA LYS A 110 1.64 -5.90 7.22
C LYS A 110 0.41 -6.81 7.03
N GLY A 111 0.51 -8.08 7.39
CA GLY A 111 -0.62 -9.01 7.25
C GLY A 111 -1.85 -8.57 8.04
N LYS A 112 -1.65 -8.05 9.26
CA LYS A 112 -2.75 -7.51 10.08
C LYS A 112 -3.38 -6.28 9.40
N VAL A 113 -2.59 -5.32 8.93
CA VAL A 113 -3.11 -4.13 8.24
C VAL A 113 -3.95 -4.52 7.02
N LEU A 114 -3.46 -5.43 6.17
CA LEU A 114 -4.19 -5.84 4.98
C LEU A 114 -5.54 -6.48 5.31
N THR A 115 -5.55 -7.40 6.28
CA THR A 115 -6.79 -8.08 6.70
C THR A 115 -7.77 -7.10 7.34
N GLN A 116 -7.32 -6.27 8.28
CA GLN A 116 -8.20 -5.34 8.99
C GLN A 116 -8.76 -4.25 8.07
N LEU A 117 -8.00 -3.76 7.07
CA LEU A 117 -8.53 -2.86 6.04
C LEU A 117 -9.55 -3.57 5.15
N SER A 118 -9.27 -4.79 4.71
CA SER A 118 -10.22 -5.55 3.90
C SER A 118 -11.55 -5.76 4.61
N LEU A 119 -11.51 -6.18 5.89
CA LEU A 119 -12.71 -6.33 6.72
C LEU A 119 -13.48 -5.03 6.90
N PHE A 120 -12.76 -3.92 7.12
CA PHE A 120 -13.37 -2.59 7.21
C PHE A 120 -14.13 -2.22 5.92
N TRP A 121 -13.53 -2.42 4.75
CA TRP A 121 -14.15 -2.09 3.48
C TRP A 121 -15.29 -3.05 3.11
N PHE A 122 -15.14 -4.34 3.37
CA PHE A 122 -16.22 -5.32 3.17
C PHE A 122 -17.46 -4.98 4.00
N GLU A 123 -17.28 -4.49 5.23
CA GLU A 123 -18.41 -4.06 6.06
C GLU A 123 -19.00 -2.72 5.59
N LEU A 124 -18.16 -1.74 5.29
CA LEU A 124 -18.61 -0.41 4.87
C LEU A 124 -19.38 -0.46 3.54
N LEU A 125 -18.96 -1.31 2.62
CA LEU A 125 -19.49 -1.41 1.26
C LEU A 125 -20.37 -2.64 1.01
N LYS A 126 -20.82 -3.31 2.07
CA LYS A 126 -21.63 -4.55 2.01
C LYS A 126 -22.95 -4.41 1.23
N GLY A 127 -23.44 -3.17 1.06
CA GLY A 127 -24.65 -2.88 0.28
C GLY A 127 -24.46 -2.83 -1.23
N VAL A 128 -23.21 -2.86 -1.72
CA VAL A 128 -22.91 -2.83 -3.17
C VAL A 128 -23.01 -4.23 -3.76
N ILE A 129 -22.27 -5.16 -3.16
CA ILE A 129 -22.23 -6.57 -3.61
C ILE A 129 -21.89 -7.48 -2.42
N PRO A 130 -22.39 -8.72 -2.35
CA PRO A 130 -21.98 -9.68 -1.35
C PRO A 130 -20.47 -9.93 -1.40
N ASN A 131 -19.86 -10.17 -0.23
CA ASN A 131 -18.47 -10.58 -0.13
C ASN A 131 -18.34 -12.00 0.43
N HIS A 132 -17.14 -12.54 0.39
CA HIS A 132 -16.87 -13.92 0.76
C HIS A 132 -16.62 -14.16 2.24
N VAL A 133 -16.51 -13.13 3.07
CA VAL A 133 -16.12 -13.26 4.50
C VAL A 133 -17.19 -14.00 5.29
N VAL A 134 -16.77 -15.00 6.06
CA VAL A 134 -17.59 -15.76 7.00
C VAL A 134 -17.26 -15.34 8.43
N SER A 135 -15.96 -15.38 8.79
CA SER A 135 -15.46 -14.97 10.11
C SER A 135 -14.02 -14.49 10.01
N ALA A 136 -13.64 -13.57 10.89
CA ALA A 136 -12.26 -13.15 11.10
C ALA A 136 -11.79 -13.32 12.55
N THR A 137 -12.66 -13.86 13.42
CA THR A 137 -12.41 -14.05 14.85
C THR A 137 -12.57 -15.50 15.29
N GLU A 138 -13.35 -16.28 14.54
CA GLU A 138 -13.60 -17.68 14.83
C GLU A 138 -12.96 -18.56 13.76
N PHE A 139 -12.12 -19.47 14.19
CA PHE A 139 -11.43 -20.41 13.33
C PHE A 139 -11.89 -21.83 13.68
N PRO A 140 -12.27 -22.68 12.69
CA PRO A 140 -12.67 -24.04 12.96
C PRO A 140 -11.48 -24.89 13.37
N ALA A 141 -11.74 -25.98 14.10
CA ALA A 141 -10.73 -26.97 14.41
C ALA A 141 -10.10 -27.52 13.11
N PRO A 142 -8.79 -27.79 13.10
CA PRO A 142 -7.83 -27.66 14.20
C PRO A 142 -7.17 -26.26 14.32
N PHE A 143 -7.61 -25.26 13.55
CA PHE A 143 -7.03 -23.91 13.53
C PHE A 143 -7.36 -23.07 14.75
N ASP A 144 -8.38 -23.42 15.51
CA ASP A 144 -8.74 -22.78 16.79
C ASP A 144 -7.61 -22.82 17.83
N ALA A 145 -6.77 -23.87 17.80
CA ALA A 145 -5.57 -23.98 18.64
C ALA A 145 -4.49 -22.95 18.29
N HIS A 146 -4.55 -22.31 17.11
CA HIS A 146 -3.58 -21.32 16.61
C HIS A 146 -4.15 -19.90 16.61
N ARG A 147 -5.20 -19.64 17.41
CA ARG A 147 -5.92 -18.35 17.43
C ARG A 147 -5.00 -17.15 17.60
N ASP A 148 -4.01 -17.20 18.46
CA ASP A 148 -3.08 -16.08 18.72
C ASP A 148 -2.25 -15.68 17.53
N GLU A 149 -1.89 -16.67 16.68
CA GLU A 149 -1.12 -16.43 15.47
C GLU A 149 -2.02 -15.94 14.31
N LEU A 150 -3.26 -16.42 14.27
CA LEU A 150 -4.26 -16.10 13.25
C LEU A 150 -4.99 -14.78 13.50
N ALA A 151 -5.09 -14.36 14.74
CA ALA A 151 -5.86 -13.18 15.12
C ALA A 151 -5.41 -11.93 14.39
N GLY A 152 -6.38 -11.18 13.88
CA GLY A 152 -6.20 -9.91 13.18
C GLY A 152 -5.64 -10.00 11.74
N ARG A 153 -5.12 -11.18 11.34
CA ARG A 153 -4.50 -11.37 10.00
C ARG A 153 -5.13 -12.47 9.15
N SER A 154 -6.22 -13.06 9.61
CA SER A 154 -6.82 -14.20 8.93
C SER A 154 -8.30 -14.03 8.75
N MET A 155 -8.84 -14.64 7.69
CA MET A 155 -10.26 -14.70 7.39
C MET A 155 -10.65 -16.12 7.01
N VAL A 156 -11.73 -16.63 7.61
CA VAL A 156 -12.48 -17.77 7.08
C VAL A 156 -13.44 -17.22 6.05
N VAL A 157 -13.36 -17.71 4.82
CA VAL A 157 -14.14 -17.20 3.70
C VAL A 157 -14.87 -18.31 2.96
N LYS A 158 -15.94 -17.98 2.26
CA LYS A 158 -16.63 -18.90 1.34
C LYS A 158 -15.67 -19.26 0.18
N LYS A 159 -15.60 -20.54 -0.16
CA LYS A 159 -14.84 -21.01 -1.32
C LYS A 159 -15.66 -20.75 -2.59
N THR A 160 -15.19 -19.82 -3.41
CA THR A 160 -15.81 -19.43 -4.67
C THR A 160 -15.01 -19.94 -5.86
N GLN A 161 -15.57 -19.88 -7.03
CA GLN A 161 -14.85 -20.04 -8.29
C GLN A 161 -14.33 -18.66 -8.74
N PRO A 162 -13.01 -18.33 -8.59
CA PRO A 162 -12.48 -17.04 -8.96
C PRO A 162 -12.63 -16.78 -10.47
N LEU A 163 -12.92 -15.54 -10.84
CA LEU A 163 -12.89 -15.13 -12.23
C LEU A 163 -11.44 -15.04 -12.74
N PRO A 164 -11.19 -15.39 -14.01
CA PRO A 164 -9.84 -15.42 -14.60
C PRO A 164 -9.33 -14.03 -15.03
N ILE A 165 -9.87 -12.96 -14.47
CA ILE A 165 -9.49 -11.58 -14.73
C ILE A 165 -9.26 -10.83 -13.44
N GLU A 166 -8.39 -9.83 -13.48
CA GLU A 166 -8.24 -8.81 -12.47
C GLU A 166 -9.07 -7.58 -12.84
N CYS A 167 -9.84 -7.07 -11.89
CA CYS A 167 -10.78 -5.98 -12.10
C CYS A 167 -10.19 -4.68 -11.58
N VAL A 168 -9.48 -3.94 -12.43
CA VAL A 168 -8.83 -2.69 -12.05
C VAL A 168 -9.73 -1.51 -12.39
N VAL A 169 -9.93 -0.61 -11.43
CA VAL A 169 -10.56 0.70 -11.65
C VAL A 169 -9.54 1.79 -11.42
N ARG A 170 -9.54 2.77 -12.31
CA ARG A 170 -8.63 3.91 -12.27
C ARG A 170 -9.40 5.22 -12.28
N GLY A 171 -9.10 6.09 -11.33
CA GLY A 171 -9.55 7.49 -11.34
C GLY A 171 -8.43 8.47 -11.70
N TYR A 172 -7.21 7.96 -11.89
CA TYR A 172 -6.03 8.73 -12.25
C TYR A 172 -5.15 7.97 -13.24
N VAL A 173 -4.42 8.70 -14.05
CA VAL A 173 -3.49 8.12 -15.05
C VAL A 173 -2.18 7.74 -14.37
N SER A 174 -2.06 6.50 -13.91
CA SER A 174 -0.89 6.02 -13.16
C SER A 174 -0.47 4.59 -13.51
N GLY A 175 0.75 4.20 -13.14
CA GLY A 175 1.26 2.84 -13.27
C GLY A 175 1.23 2.29 -14.69
N SER A 176 0.63 1.08 -14.90
CA SER A 176 0.49 0.49 -16.25
C SER A 176 -0.42 1.33 -17.14
N GLY A 177 -1.46 1.97 -16.57
CA GLY A 177 -2.32 2.87 -17.33
C GLY A 177 -1.58 4.07 -17.91
N TRP A 178 -0.64 4.67 -17.16
CA TRP A 178 0.21 5.73 -17.70
C TRP A 178 1.10 5.24 -18.85
N LYS A 179 1.64 4.03 -18.76
CA LYS A 179 2.43 3.42 -19.82
C LYS A 179 1.60 3.22 -21.08
N ASP A 180 0.39 2.69 -20.95
CA ASP A 180 -0.54 2.50 -22.07
C ASP A 180 -0.91 3.83 -22.72
N TYR A 181 -1.30 4.82 -21.91
CA TYR A 181 -1.65 6.15 -22.43
C TYR A 181 -0.51 6.82 -23.19
N LYS A 182 0.73 6.76 -22.66
CA LYS A 182 1.89 7.31 -23.38
C LYS A 182 2.14 6.63 -24.73
N ALA A 183 1.84 5.35 -24.82
CA ALA A 183 2.08 4.58 -26.05
C ALA A 183 0.96 4.76 -27.07
N THR A 184 -0.29 4.91 -26.64
CA THR A 184 -1.46 4.77 -27.52
C THR A 184 -2.48 5.91 -27.43
N GLY A 185 -2.38 6.79 -26.43
CA GLY A 185 -3.43 7.77 -26.11
C GLY A 185 -4.67 7.16 -25.46
N ALA A 186 -4.62 5.88 -25.08
CA ALA A 186 -5.73 5.12 -24.51
C ALA A 186 -5.26 4.23 -23.36
N ILE A 187 -6.20 3.77 -22.52
CA ILE A 187 -5.97 2.72 -21.51
C ILE A 187 -6.98 1.60 -21.75
N CYS A 188 -6.51 0.37 -21.94
CA CYS A 188 -7.38 -0.79 -22.25
C CYS A 188 -8.31 -0.53 -23.44
N GLY A 189 -7.91 0.25 -24.45
CA GLY A 189 -8.72 0.63 -25.59
C GLY A 189 -9.66 1.82 -25.37
N ILE A 190 -9.76 2.36 -24.14
CA ILE A 190 -10.55 3.55 -23.81
C ILE A 190 -9.73 4.80 -24.15
N PRO A 191 -10.11 5.59 -25.18
CA PRO A 191 -9.40 6.80 -25.56
C PRO A 191 -9.53 7.86 -24.46
N LEU A 192 -8.44 8.56 -24.16
CA LEU A 192 -8.40 9.61 -23.14
C LEU A 192 -8.08 10.98 -23.78
N PRO A 193 -8.37 12.10 -23.08
CA PRO A 193 -8.03 13.43 -23.55
C PRO A 193 -6.54 13.57 -23.90
N VAL A 194 -6.26 14.30 -24.98
CA VAL A 194 -4.88 14.57 -25.40
C VAL A 194 -4.18 15.51 -24.44
N GLY A 195 -2.91 15.25 -24.15
CA GLY A 195 -2.08 16.12 -23.30
C GLY A 195 -2.15 15.82 -21.81
N MET A 196 -2.78 14.72 -21.39
CA MET A 196 -2.72 14.28 -19.99
C MET A 196 -1.28 13.95 -19.59
N VAL A 197 -0.95 14.24 -18.35
CA VAL A 197 0.34 13.93 -17.73
C VAL A 197 0.21 12.81 -16.67
N GLU A 198 1.32 12.29 -16.22
CA GLU A 198 1.32 11.26 -15.17
C GLU A 198 0.63 11.77 -13.91
N SER A 199 -0.23 10.95 -13.34
CA SER A 199 -1.06 11.25 -12.17
C SER A 199 -2.18 12.25 -12.39
N ASP A 200 -2.51 12.66 -13.62
CA ASP A 200 -3.72 13.43 -13.87
C ASP A 200 -4.96 12.67 -13.42
N LYS A 201 -5.93 13.42 -12.89
CA LYS A 201 -7.25 12.89 -12.58
C LYS A 201 -8.02 12.65 -13.88
N LEU A 202 -8.61 11.48 -14.01
CA LEU A 202 -9.51 11.15 -15.13
C LEU A 202 -10.83 11.92 -14.99
N PRO A 203 -11.50 12.25 -16.11
CA PRO A 203 -12.84 12.87 -16.09
C PRO A 203 -13.85 12.05 -15.28
N GLU A 204 -13.80 10.74 -15.44
CA GLU A 204 -14.57 9.74 -14.70
C GLU A 204 -13.71 8.49 -14.42
N PRO A 205 -14.03 7.70 -13.39
CA PRO A 205 -13.35 6.42 -13.18
C PRO A 205 -13.59 5.46 -14.34
N ILE A 206 -12.54 4.76 -14.76
CA ILE A 206 -12.61 3.79 -15.86
C ILE A 206 -12.29 2.38 -15.37
N PHE A 207 -13.02 1.40 -15.90
CA PHE A 207 -12.75 -0.02 -15.68
C PHE A 207 -11.72 -0.51 -16.70
N THR A 208 -10.58 -0.96 -16.22
CA THR A 208 -9.40 -1.35 -17.01
C THR A 208 -8.93 -2.75 -16.60
N PRO A 209 -9.65 -3.81 -17.03
CA PRO A 209 -9.34 -5.17 -16.60
C PRO A 209 -7.97 -5.63 -17.08
N ALA A 210 -7.41 -6.64 -16.37
CA ALA A 210 -6.19 -7.31 -16.77
C ALA A 210 -6.39 -8.83 -16.76
N THR A 211 -5.56 -9.55 -17.49
CA THR A 211 -5.48 -10.99 -17.37
C THR A 211 -4.93 -11.37 -15.99
N LYS A 212 -5.33 -12.52 -15.48
CA LYS A 212 -4.72 -13.14 -14.31
C LYS A 212 -3.67 -14.12 -14.80
N ALA A 213 -2.43 -13.63 -14.91
CA ALA A 213 -1.32 -14.43 -15.47
C ALA A 213 -0.98 -15.61 -14.54
N THR A 214 -0.87 -16.79 -15.12
CA THR A 214 -0.31 -17.97 -14.44
C THR A 214 1.22 -17.96 -14.41
N SER A 215 1.83 -17.17 -15.32
CA SER A 215 3.28 -16.92 -15.39
C SER A 215 3.52 -15.56 -16.05
N GLY A 216 4.56 -14.82 -15.59
CA GLY A 216 4.84 -13.47 -16.09
C GLY A 216 4.07 -12.39 -15.36
N HIS A 217 3.66 -11.36 -16.08
CA HIS A 217 2.92 -10.20 -15.54
C HIS A 217 1.49 -10.18 -16.09
N ASP A 218 0.57 -9.62 -15.28
CA ASP A 218 -0.78 -9.34 -15.72
C ASP A 218 -0.78 -8.31 -16.84
N GLU A 219 -1.53 -8.57 -17.91
CA GLU A 219 -1.62 -7.70 -19.08
C GLU A 219 -2.95 -6.95 -19.08
N ASN A 220 -2.90 -5.64 -19.27
CA ASN A 220 -4.11 -4.85 -19.48
C ASN A 220 -4.85 -5.34 -20.73
N ILE A 221 -6.16 -5.58 -20.62
CA ILE A 221 -7.02 -6.03 -21.71
C ILE A 221 -8.22 -5.10 -21.89
N SER A 222 -8.80 -5.08 -23.08
CA SER A 222 -10.05 -4.34 -23.29
C SER A 222 -11.24 -5.00 -22.58
N PHE A 223 -12.31 -4.22 -22.37
CA PHE A 223 -13.56 -4.74 -21.83
C PHE A 223 -14.13 -5.87 -22.69
N GLU A 224 -14.06 -5.73 -24.03
CA GLU A 224 -14.54 -6.73 -24.98
C GLU A 224 -13.80 -8.05 -24.81
N ARG A 225 -12.48 -8.00 -24.61
CA ARG A 225 -11.70 -9.21 -24.33
C ARG A 225 -12.07 -9.84 -23.00
N ALA A 226 -12.26 -9.06 -21.96
CA ALA A 226 -12.76 -9.56 -20.68
C ALA A 226 -14.15 -10.20 -20.84
N ALA A 227 -15.06 -9.58 -21.61
CA ALA A 227 -16.38 -10.11 -21.89
C ALA A 227 -16.36 -11.43 -22.68
N VAL A 228 -15.38 -11.62 -23.56
CA VAL A 228 -15.17 -12.92 -24.23
C VAL A 228 -14.73 -13.99 -23.23
N MET A 229 -13.90 -13.63 -22.23
CA MET A 229 -13.36 -14.58 -21.25
C MET A 229 -14.40 -15.05 -20.22
N ILE A 230 -15.27 -14.15 -19.74
CA ILE A 230 -16.19 -14.46 -18.64
C ILE A 230 -17.68 -14.36 -19.02
N GLY A 231 -18.00 -14.00 -20.24
CA GLY A 231 -19.37 -13.73 -20.70
C GLY A 231 -19.77 -12.25 -20.50
N LYS A 232 -20.50 -11.70 -21.49
CA LYS A 232 -20.85 -10.26 -21.53
C LYS A 232 -21.62 -9.80 -20.30
N ASP A 233 -22.66 -10.53 -19.91
CA ASP A 233 -23.52 -10.14 -18.79
C ASP A 233 -22.76 -10.12 -17.45
N LEU A 234 -21.84 -11.07 -17.26
CA LEU A 234 -21.00 -11.13 -16.07
C LEU A 234 -19.95 -10.01 -16.09
N ALA A 235 -19.35 -9.73 -17.25
CA ALA A 235 -18.40 -8.64 -17.40
C ALA A 235 -19.03 -7.27 -17.08
N GLU A 236 -20.28 -7.03 -17.52
CA GLU A 236 -21.03 -5.83 -17.19
C GLU A 236 -21.31 -5.71 -15.68
N LYS A 237 -21.74 -6.80 -15.03
CA LYS A 237 -21.98 -6.83 -13.58
C LYS A 237 -20.69 -6.52 -12.81
N VAL A 238 -19.58 -7.12 -13.21
CA VAL A 238 -18.26 -6.92 -12.60
C VAL A 238 -17.79 -5.48 -12.77
N ARG A 239 -17.94 -4.92 -13.99
CA ARG A 239 -17.59 -3.52 -14.27
C ARG A 239 -18.40 -2.57 -13.39
N THR A 240 -19.72 -2.74 -13.37
CA THR A 240 -20.62 -1.89 -12.57
C THR A 240 -20.28 -1.94 -11.09
N ALA A 241 -20.14 -3.15 -10.52
CA ALA A 241 -19.79 -3.32 -9.12
C ALA A 241 -18.41 -2.73 -8.80
N SER A 242 -17.41 -2.92 -9.68
CA SER A 242 -16.07 -2.39 -9.49
C SER A 242 -16.04 -0.87 -9.45
N ILE A 243 -16.72 -0.21 -10.38
CA ILE A 243 -16.82 1.25 -10.42
C ILE A 243 -17.55 1.77 -9.19
N GLU A 244 -18.69 1.19 -8.83
CA GLU A 244 -19.47 1.62 -7.66
C GLU A 244 -18.68 1.47 -6.35
N ILE A 245 -17.96 0.35 -6.17
CA ILE A 245 -17.06 0.14 -5.02
C ILE A 245 -15.99 1.25 -4.99
N TYR A 246 -15.35 1.51 -6.14
CA TYR A 246 -14.30 2.51 -6.26
C TYR A 246 -14.80 3.93 -5.92
N GLU A 247 -15.93 4.35 -6.47
CA GLU A 247 -16.51 5.67 -6.26
C GLU A 247 -16.87 5.88 -4.79
N ARG A 248 -17.62 4.94 -4.17
CA ARG A 248 -17.98 5.03 -2.74
C ARG A 248 -16.76 5.01 -1.83
N ALA A 249 -15.74 4.21 -2.17
CA ALA A 249 -14.49 4.19 -1.41
C ALA A 249 -13.73 5.53 -1.54
N GLY A 250 -13.69 6.10 -2.74
CA GLY A 250 -13.09 7.41 -3.00
C GLY A 250 -13.80 8.54 -2.26
N GLU A 251 -15.13 8.56 -2.26
CA GLU A 251 -15.95 9.50 -1.50
C GLU A 251 -15.69 9.42 0.00
N TYR A 252 -15.49 8.23 0.53
CA TYR A 252 -15.17 8.02 1.94
C TYR A 252 -13.74 8.45 2.29
N ALA A 253 -12.76 8.15 1.43
CA ALA A 253 -11.34 8.36 1.69
C ALA A 253 -10.91 9.83 1.48
N ALA A 254 -11.47 10.53 0.49
CA ALA A 254 -11.05 11.88 0.12
C ALA A 254 -11.19 12.91 1.27
N PRO A 255 -12.28 12.98 2.04
CA PRO A 255 -12.39 13.88 3.19
C PRO A 255 -11.39 13.56 4.32
N LYS A 256 -10.86 12.33 4.34
CA LYS A 256 -9.83 11.89 5.28
C LYS A 256 -8.40 12.18 4.79
N GLY A 257 -8.26 12.84 3.64
CA GLY A 257 -6.97 13.22 3.07
C GLY A 257 -6.29 12.12 2.26
N ILE A 258 -7.01 11.09 1.82
CA ILE A 258 -6.49 10.02 0.96
C ILE A 258 -7.19 10.06 -0.40
N LEU A 259 -6.40 10.18 -1.47
CA LEU A 259 -6.86 9.97 -2.85
C LEU A 259 -6.64 8.52 -3.24
N LEU A 260 -7.70 7.86 -3.69
CA LEU A 260 -7.65 6.53 -4.27
C LEU A 260 -7.35 6.67 -5.77
N ALA A 261 -6.11 6.39 -6.18
CA ALA A 261 -5.72 6.58 -7.56
C ALA A 261 -6.19 5.45 -8.48
N ASP A 262 -5.95 4.24 -8.07
CA ASP A 262 -6.47 3.03 -8.69
C ASP A 262 -6.57 1.91 -7.65
N THR A 263 -7.32 0.90 -7.98
CA THR A 263 -7.45 -0.31 -7.16
C THR A 263 -7.72 -1.52 -8.04
N LYS A 264 -7.30 -2.68 -7.55
CA LYS A 264 -7.52 -3.98 -8.14
C LYS A 264 -8.48 -4.79 -7.26
N PHE A 265 -9.55 -5.26 -7.85
CA PHE A 265 -10.52 -6.17 -7.22
C PHE A 265 -10.43 -7.56 -7.82
N GLU A 266 -10.79 -8.54 -7.02
CA GLU A 266 -11.05 -9.89 -7.48
C GLU A 266 -12.50 -10.29 -7.17
N PHE A 267 -13.11 -11.00 -8.11
CA PHE A 267 -14.46 -11.53 -7.96
C PHE A 267 -14.48 -13.03 -8.22
N GLY A 268 -15.47 -13.69 -7.66
CA GLY A 268 -15.73 -15.12 -7.85
C GLY A 268 -17.22 -15.42 -7.89
N LEU A 269 -17.55 -16.61 -8.33
CA LEU A 269 -18.91 -17.12 -8.34
C LEU A 269 -19.12 -18.15 -7.23
N LEU A 270 -20.21 -18.02 -6.48
CA LEU A 270 -20.72 -19.03 -5.58
C LEU A 270 -22.16 -19.38 -5.98
N ASN A 271 -22.38 -20.61 -6.46
CA ASN A 271 -23.70 -21.04 -6.95
C ASN A 271 -24.29 -20.12 -8.03
N GLY A 272 -23.44 -19.52 -8.89
CA GLY A 272 -23.84 -18.58 -9.93
C GLY A 272 -23.98 -17.12 -9.47
N GLU A 273 -23.87 -16.84 -8.17
CA GLU A 273 -23.89 -15.48 -7.62
C GLU A 273 -22.51 -14.88 -7.60
N LEU A 274 -22.40 -13.62 -8.05
CA LEU A 274 -21.16 -12.86 -8.04
C LEU A 274 -20.82 -12.38 -6.62
N MET A 275 -19.59 -12.62 -6.20
CA MET A 275 -19.06 -12.21 -4.89
C MET A 275 -17.76 -11.46 -5.04
N TRP A 276 -17.57 -10.41 -4.23
CA TRP A 276 -16.29 -9.74 -4.05
C TRP A 276 -15.41 -10.58 -3.13
N ILE A 277 -14.23 -10.95 -3.61
CA ILE A 277 -13.31 -11.87 -2.92
C ILE A 277 -11.93 -11.24 -2.75
N ASP A 278 -11.03 -11.99 -2.11
CA ASP A 278 -9.63 -11.70 -1.87
C ASP A 278 -9.44 -10.56 -0.87
N GLU A 279 -8.71 -9.51 -1.22
CA GLU A 279 -8.53 -8.32 -0.39
C GLU A 279 -9.28 -7.11 -0.95
N ALA A 280 -9.61 -6.18 -0.07
CA ALA A 280 -10.40 -5.02 -0.41
C ALA A 280 -9.63 -3.73 -0.09
N LEU A 281 -9.29 -2.95 -1.13
CA LEU A 281 -8.81 -1.57 -1.00
C LEU A 281 -7.70 -1.42 0.05
N THR A 282 -6.65 -2.23 -0.10
CA THR A 282 -5.47 -2.23 0.78
C THR A 282 -4.30 -1.52 0.10
N PRO A 283 -3.25 -1.15 0.84
CA PRO A 283 -2.02 -0.63 0.24
C PRO A 283 -1.31 -1.60 -0.72
N ASP A 284 -1.70 -2.90 -0.74
CA ASP A 284 -1.18 -3.88 -1.70
C ASP A 284 -1.97 -3.89 -3.01
N SER A 285 -3.30 -3.72 -2.94
CA SER A 285 -4.20 -3.73 -4.09
C SER A 285 -4.51 -2.34 -4.65
N SER A 286 -4.15 -1.27 -3.95
CA SER A 286 -4.55 0.11 -4.28
C SER A 286 -3.39 1.07 -4.16
N ARG A 287 -3.41 2.16 -4.96
CA ARG A 287 -2.57 3.34 -4.75
C ARG A 287 -3.33 4.37 -3.94
N PHE A 288 -2.90 4.60 -2.72
CA PHE A 288 -3.39 5.66 -1.84
C PHE A 288 -2.41 6.82 -1.82
N TRP A 289 -2.84 7.99 -2.26
CA TRP A 289 -2.01 9.19 -2.27
C TRP A 289 -2.43 10.18 -1.20
N PRO A 290 -1.49 10.81 -0.47
CA PRO A 290 -1.80 11.92 0.42
C PRO A 290 -2.37 13.10 -0.36
N ALA A 291 -3.64 13.46 -0.14
CA ALA A 291 -4.30 14.54 -0.88
C ALA A 291 -3.55 15.89 -0.76
N ALA A 292 -2.97 16.18 0.41
CA ALA A 292 -2.23 17.41 0.64
C ALA A 292 -0.89 17.51 -0.14
N GLN A 293 -0.40 16.41 -0.68
CA GLN A 293 0.86 16.35 -1.42
C GLN A 293 0.65 16.03 -2.91
N TYR A 294 -0.61 15.84 -3.31
CA TYR A 294 -0.95 15.50 -4.69
C TYR A 294 -0.61 16.64 -5.66
N LYS A 295 0.17 16.31 -6.70
CA LYS A 295 0.53 17.22 -7.77
C LYS A 295 0.71 16.44 -9.07
N PRO A 296 -0.13 16.66 -10.11
CA PRO A 296 0.04 16.02 -11.41
C PRO A 296 1.39 16.32 -12.06
N GLY A 297 1.82 15.47 -12.97
CA GLY A 297 3.03 15.64 -13.77
C GLY A 297 4.19 14.73 -13.36
N GLY A 298 3.95 13.74 -12.47
CA GLY A 298 4.96 12.77 -12.06
C GLY A 298 4.44 11.78 -11.03
N ALA A 299 5.32 10.91 -10.55
CA ALA A 299 5.02 9.95 -9.49
C ALA A 299 4.59 10.66 -8.21
N GLN A 300 3.64 10.06 -7.50
CA GLN A 300 3.09 10.61 -6.26
C GLN A 300 3.65 9.90 -5.03
N PRO A 301 3.82 10.62 -3.89
CA PRO A 301 3.94 9.97 -2.61
C PRO A 301 2.76 9.02 -2.38
N SER A 302 3.02 7.87 -1.77
CA SER A 302 1.98 6.84 -1.59
C SER A 302 2.09 6.18 -0.22
N PHE A 303 0.95 5.68 0.28
CA PHE A 303 0.88 4.87 1.51
C PHE A 303 1.19 3.38 1.27
N ASP A 304 1.69 3.05 0.09
CA ASP A 304 2.01 1.68 -0.32
C ASP A 304 3.51 1.35 -0.18
N LYS A 305 3.97 0.45 -1.04
CA LYS A 305 5.36 -0.05 -1.11
C LYS A 305 6.36 0.94 -1.73
N GLN A 306 6.05 2.24 -1.81
CA GLN A 306 6.89 3.18 -2.55
C GLN A 306 8.30 3.26 -1.95
N PHE A 307 8.43 3.29 -0.61
CA PHE A 307 9.76 3.26 0.03
C PHE A 307 10.60 2.05 -0.37
N VAL A 308 9.97 0.88 -0.49
CA VAL A 308 10.66 -0.32 -0.97
C VAL A 308 11.03 -0.20 -2.43
N ARG A 309 10.12 0.28 -3.28
CA ARG A 309 10.42 0.48 -4.71
C ARG A 309 11.55 1.47 -4.92
N ASP A 310 11.53 2.59 -4.20
CA ASP A 310 12.57 3.62 -4.29
C ASP A 310 13.94 3.06 -3.87
N TYR A 311 14.00 2.30 -2.77
CA TYR A 311 15.21 1.61 -2.36
C TYR A 311 15.72 0.63 -3.42
N LEU A 312 14.84 -0.21 -3.99
CA LEU A 312 15.20 -1.19 -5.01
C LEU A 312 15.70 -0.52 -6.30
N GLU A 313 15.13 0.63 -6.68
CA GLU A 313 15.61 1.45 -7.79
C GLU A 313 16.97 2.10 -7.47
N GLN A 314 17.13 2.63 -6.25
CA GLN A 314 18.39 3.25 -5.82
C GLN A 314 19.58 2.28 -5.87
N ILE A 315 19.39 1.04 -5.43
CA ILE A 315 20.43 -0.01 -5.50
C ILE A 315 20.55 -0.62 -6.89
N ARG A 316 19.73 -0.18 -7.87
CA ARG A 316 19.70 -0.69 -9.24
C ARG A 316 19.48 -2.21 -9.32
N TRP A 317 18.62 -2.73 -8.44
CA TRP A 317 18.32 -4.16 -8.45
C TRP A 317 17.64 -4.57 -9.77
N PRO A 318 18.03 -5.69 -10.41
CA PRO A 318 17.56 -6.09 -11.75
C PRO A 318 16.11 -6.55 -11.81
N LYS A 319 15.33 -6.44 -10.70
CA LYS A 319 13.92 -6.84 -10.59
C LYS A 319 13.69 -8.33 -10.88
N ALA A 320 14.68 -9.16 -10.52
CA ALA A 320 14.65 -10.60 -10.69
C ALA A 320 15.05 -11.31 -9.39
N PRO A 321 14.56 -12.54 -9.13
CA PRO A 321 14.99 -13.33 -7.97
C PRO A 321 16.51 -13.60 -7.96
N PRO A 322 17.10 -13.67 -6.74
CA PRO A 322 16.51 -13.45 -5.42
C PRO A 322 16.29 -11.97 -5.11
N GLY A 323 15.25 -11.66 -4.29
CA GLY A 323 15.07 -10.32 -3.74
C GLY A 323 16.19 -9.99 -2.73
N PRO A 324 16.62 -8.70 -2.65
CA PRO A 324 17.60 -8.29 -1.65
C PRO A 324 16.96 -8.17 -0.26
N GLU A 325 17.79 -8.22 0.78
CA GLU A 325 17.40 -7.85 2.13
C GLU A 325 17.04 -6.36 2.19
N LEU A 326 16.03 -6.03 2.95
CA LEU A 326 15.60 -4.63 3.13
C LEU A 326 16.25 -4.04 4.39
N PRO A 327 16.85 -2.83 4.31
CA PRO A 327 17.38 -2.12 5.46
C PRO A 327 16.31 -1.84 6.51
N ALA A 328 16.71 -1.75 7.78
CA ALA A 328 15.79 -1.57 8.89
C ALA A 328 14.97 -0.27 8.82
N ASP A 329 15.54 0.80 8.29
CA ASP A 329 14.87 2.08 8.07
C ASP A 329 13.80 1.99 6.97
N VAL A 330 14.06 1.27 5.88
CA VAL A 330 13.10 0.99 4.80
C VAL A 330 11.93 0.16 5.34
N VAL A 331 12.22 -0.87 6.15
CA VAL A 331 11.22 -1.70 6.82
C VAL A 331 10.35 -0.86 7.75
N ALA A 332 10.98 -0.04 8.60
CA ALA A 332 10.27 0.81 9.56
C ALA A 332 9.39 1.87 8.85
N ALA A 333 9.91 2.53 7.80
CA ALA A 333 9.16 3.52 7.03
C ALA A 333 7.96 2.87 6.29
N THR A 334 8.16 1.69 5.69
CA THR A 334 7.09 0.95 5.03
C THR A 334 6.01 0.55 6.03
N ARG A 335 6.39 -0.05 7.17
CA ARG A 335 5.45 -0.38 8.26
C ARG A 335 4.65 0.82 8.71
N ALA A 336 5.32 1.96 8.93
CA ALA A 336 4.66 3.18 9.37
C ALA A 336 3.59 3.64 8.37
N LYS A 337 3.86 3.57 7.05
CA LYS A 337 2.90 3.95 6.01
C LYS A 337 1.68 3.03 5.95
N TYR A 338 1.88 1.72 6.11
CA TYR A 338 0.76 0.77 6.18
C TYR A 338 -0.14 1.04 7.40
N ARG A 339 0.45 1.24 8.57
CA ARG A 339 -0.30 1.58 9.79
C ARG A 339 -0.97 2.95 9.69
N GLU A 340 -0.31 3.94 9.09
CA GLU A 340 -0.87 5.28 8.86
C GLU A 340 -2.11 5.21 7.97
N ALA A 341 -2.06 4.48 6.85
CA ALA A 341 -3.22 4.25 5.99
C ALA A 341 -4.39 3.61 6.75
N TYR A 342 -4.10 2.57 7.54
CA TYR A 342 -5.12 1.94 8.37
C TYR A 342 -5.75 2.92 9.37
N ARG A 343 -4.92 3.65 10.12
CA ARG A 343 -5.41 4.62 11.11
C ARG A 343 -6.30 5.70 10.50
N ILE A 344 -5.92 6.21 9.33
CA ILE A 344 -6.69 7.26 8.64
C ILE A 344 -8.03 6.70 8.13
N LEU A 345 -8.01 5.55 7.47
CA LEU A 345 -9.20 4.97 6.85
C LEU A 345 -10.14 4.35 7.88
N ALA A 346 -9.64 3.49 8.76
CA ALA A 346 -10.45 2.80 9.76
C ALA A 346 -10.77 3.68 11.00
N GLY A 347 -10.06 4.80 11.20
CA GLY A 347 -10.29 5.74 12.30
C GLY A 347 -9.86 5.21 13.68
N ARG A 348 -9.02 4.17 13.71
CA ARG A 348 -8.52 3.52 14.93
C ARG A 348 -7.10 2.99 14.74
N GLU A 349 -6.39 2.76 15.83
CA GLU A 349 -5.09 2.11 15.81
C GLU A 349 -5.22 0.61 15.52
N LEU A 350 -4.13 0.02 15.02
CA LEU A 350 -4.00 -1.42 14.84
C LEU A 350 -3.57 -2.05 16.16
N ASP A 351 -4.33 -3.02 16.61
CA ASP A 351 -4.06 -3.81 17.82
C ASP A 351 -2.87 -4.78 17.66
#